data_baf8e1fec592c0934848e27a347cfb2a
#
_entry.id   baf8e1fec592c0934848e27a347cfb2a
#
_cell.length_a   1.000
_cell.length_b   1.000
_cell.length_c   1.000
_cell.angle_alpha   90.00
_cell.angle_beta   90.00
_cell.angle_gamma   90.00
#
_symmetry.space_group_name_H-M   'P 1'
#
loop_
_entity.id
_entity.type
_entity.pdbx_description
1 polymer ?
#
loop_
_entity_poly.entity_id
_entity_poly.type
_entity_poly.pdbx_seq_one_letter_code
_entity_poly.pdbx_strand_id
1 'polypeptide(L)'
;MPAGIWVRLIRKNRIEKDITVECAHDGWQDALIDACHQLDVGKPLVLPRHERDWEQFSQARFLREHFVEDVPFDRMEVEFIDPDKKKKKEQPFGGY
;
A
#
# COMPACT_ATOMS: atom_id res chain seq x y z
N MET A 1 -17.91 2.68 5.21
CA MET A 1 -16.76 3.25 4.63
C MET A 1 -16.40 2.58 3.35
N PRO A 2 -16.03 3.28 2.32
CA PRO A 2 -15.66 2.66 1.08
C PRO A 2 -14.31 1.95 1.20
N ALA A 3 -14.11 0.99 0.33
CA ALA A 3 -12.84 0.29 0.27
C ALA A 3 -11.77 1.19 -0.34
N GLY A 4 -10.54 0.92 -0.08
CA GLY A 4 -9.45 1.71 -0.64
C GLY A 4 -8.11 1.14 -0.28
N ILE A 5 -7.06 1.89 -0.55
CA ILE A 5 -5.72 1.49 -0.19
C ILE A 5 -5.16 2.47 0.83
N TRP A 6 -4.33 1.96 1.70
CA TRP A 6 -3.64 2.77 2.71
C TRP A 6 -2.17 2.71 2.36
N VAL A 7 -1.60 3.84 1.98
CA VAL A 7 -0.21 3.94 1.54
C VAL A 7 0.59 4.58 2.65
N ARG A 8 1.65 3.92 3.09
CA ARG A 8 2.48 4.41 4.19
C ARG A 8 3.91 4.56 3.74
N LEU A 9 4.53 5.66 4.08
CA LEU A 9 5.95 5.87 3.81
C LEU A 9 6.68 5.61 5.14
N ILE A 10 7.52 4.59 5.17
CA ILE A 10 8.19 4.16 6.39
C ILE A 10 9.67 4.56 6.38
N ARG A 11 10.10 5.21 7.44
CA ARG A 11 11.49 5.56 7.58
C ARG A 11 11.91 5.26 9.01
N LYS A 12 12.99 4.51 9.17
CA LYS A 12 13.48 4.12 10.48
C LYS A 12 12.40 3.46 11.31
N ASN A 13 11.64 2.57 10.64
CA ASN A 13 10.57 1.82 11.27
C ASN A 13 9.43 2.65 11.81
N ARG A 14 9.27 3.87 11.27
CA ARG A 14 8.17 4.72 11.67
C ARG A 14 7.43 5.20 10.44
N ILE A 15 6.12 5.40 10.58
CA ILE A 15 5.32 5.94 9.49
C ILE A 15 5.57 7.45 9.46
N GLU A 16 6.21 7.95 8.40
CA GLU A 16 6.43 9.36 8.27
C GLU A 16 5.27 10.06 7.64
N LYS A 17 4.63 9.44 6.66
CA LYS A 17 3.48 10.00 5.99
C LYS A 17 2.60 8.87 5.58
N ASP A 18 1.32 9.09 5.49
CA ASP A 18 0.40 8.09 4.98
C ASP A 18 -0.80 8.77 4.35
N ILE A 19 -1.52 8.02 3.53
CA ILE A 19 -2.71 8.52 2.89
C ILE A 19 -3.59 7.34 2.52
N THR A 20 -4.90 7.54 2.52
CA THR A 20 -5.84 6.52 2.09
C THR A 20 -6.55 7.03 0.84
N VAL A 21 -6.63 6.19 -0.19
CA VAL A 21 -7.28 6.55 -1.44
C VAL A 21 -8.34 5.48 -1.73
N GLU A 22 -9.56 5.92 -2.02
CA GLU A 22 -10.65 4.98 -2.29
C GLU A 22 -10.44 4.29 -3.62
N CYS A 23 -10.65 2.99 -3.66
CA CYS A 23 -10.56 2.23 -4.89
C CYS A 23 -11.07 0.82 -4.69
N ALA A 24 -11.33 0.11 -5.78
CA ALA A 24 -11.64 -1.30 -5.72
C ALA A 24 -10.33 -2.06 -5.63
N HIS A 25 -10.40 -3.34 -5.26
CA HIS A 25 -9.20 -4.15 -5.08
C HIS A 25 -8.34 -4.21 -6.34
N ASP A 26 -8.96 -4.35 -7.50
CA ASP A 26 -8.19 -4.44 -8.75
C ASP A 26 -7.82 -3.07 -9.32
N GLY A 27 -8.28 -1.98 -8.74
CA GLY A 27 -7.91 -0.64 -9.17
C GLY A 27 -6.79 -0.03 -8.34
N TRP A 28 -6.08 -0.85 -7.58
CA TRP A 28 -5.10 -0.35 -6.64
C TRP A 28 -3.91 0.38 -7.29
N GLN A 29 -3.54 -0.01 -8.51
CA GLN A 29 -2.39 0.63 -9.12
C GLN A 29 -2.68 2.07 -9.52
N ASP A 30 -3.88 2.34 -10.02
CA ASP A 30 -4.26 3.70 -10.35
C ASP A 30 -4.37 4.52 -9.08
N ALA A 31 -4.93 3.93 -8.02
CA ALA A 31 -5.05 4.62 -6.73
C ALA A 31 -3.67 4.89 -6.14
N LEU A 32 -2.71 3.97 -6.36
CA LEU A 32 -1.37 4.16 -5.87
C LEU A 32 -0.71 5.36 -6.57
N ILE A 33 -0.92 5.50 -7.88
CA ILE A 33 -0.37 6.63 -8.60
C ILE A 33 -0.93 7.93 -8.03
N ASP A 34 -2.24 7.94 -7.75
CA ASP A 34 -2.88 9.13 -7.19
C ASP A 34 -2.32 9.42 -5.79
N ALA A 35 -2.11 8.39 -4.99
CA ALA A 35 -1.57 8.55 -3.65
C ALA A 35 -0.16 9.13 -3.72
N CYS A 36 0.68 8.64 -4.63
CA CYS A 36 2.03 9.14 -4.77
C CYS A 36 2.02 10.60 -5.18
N HIS A 37 1.06 10.98 -6.05
CA HIS A 37 0.95 12.35 -6.47
C HIS A 37 0.60 13.24 -5.27
N GLN A 38 -0.30 12.79 -4.43
CA GLN A 38 -0.69 13.57 -3.26
C GLN A 38 0.40 13.62 -2.22
N LEU A 39 1.21 12.58 -2.11
CA LEU A 39 2.33 12.55 -1.17
C LEU A 39 3.58 13.23 -1.75
N ASP A 40 3.49 13.64 -3.03
CA ASP A 40 4.59 14.31 -3.71
C ASP A 40 5.83 13.42 -3.78
N VAL A 41 5.64 12.17 -4.15
CA VAL A 41 6.75 11.25 -4.35
C VAL A 41 6.56 10.55 -5.69
N GLY A 42 7.63 10.04 -6.25
CA GLY A 42 7.54 9.32 -7.52
C GLY A 42 6.86 7.98 -7.32
N LYS A 43 6.22 7.46 -8.35
CA LYS A 43 5.55 6.18 -8.23
C LYS A 43 6.59 5.07 -8.34
N PRO A 44 6.38 3.96 -7.65
CA PRO A 44 7.33 2.85 -7.73
C PRO A 44 7.07 2.00 -8.96
N LEU A 45 8.04 1.14 -9.27
CA LEU A 45 7.87 0.20 -10.35
C LEU A 45 7.10 -0.99 -9.80
N VAL A 46 6.00 -1.35 -10.46
CA VAL A 46 5.20 -2.48 -10.03
C VAL A 46 5.66 -3.71 -10.77
N LEU A 47 6.29 -4.63 -10.06
CA LEU A 47 6.83 -5.84 -10.66
C LEU A 47 5.84 -6.99 -10.47
N PRO A 48 6.00 -8.10 -11.21
CA PRO A 48 5.09 -9.23 -11.07
C PRO A 48 4.97 -9.74 -9.64
N ARG A 49 6.06 -9.64 -8.85
CA ARG A 49 6.00 -10.06 -7.47
C ARG A 49 5.05 -9.20 -6.67
N HIS A 50 4.97 -7.90 -6.98
CA HIS A 50 4.07 -7.02 -6.25
C HIS A 50 2.63 -7.35 -6.60
N GLU A 51 2.36 -7.69 -7.85
CA GLU A 51 1.01 -8.04 -8.24
C GLU A 51 0.61 -9.36 -7.59
N ARG A 52 1.52 -10.29 -7.48
CA ARG A 52 1.24 -11.54 -6.83
C ARG A 52 0.97 -11.35 -5.35
N ASP A 53 1.76 -10.52 -4.69
CA ASP A 53 1.57 -10.24 -3.28
C ASP A 53 0.22 -9.57 -3.06
N TRP A 54 -0.17 -8.69 -3.99
CA TRP A 54 -1.44 -8.02 -3.86
C TRP A 54 -2.59 -9.02 -3.96
N GLU A 55 -2.50 -9.95 -4.90
CA GLU A 55 -3.54 -10.94 -5.07
C GLU A 55 -3.62 -11.90 -3.89
N GLN A 56 -2.51 -12.27 -3.32
CA GLN A 56 -2.50 -13.21 -2.23
C GLN A 56 -2.74 -12.59 -0.87
N PHE A 57 -2.17 -11.43 -0.64
CA PHE A 57 -2.21 -10.84 0.69
C PHE A 57 -2.87 -9.48 0.76
N SER A 58 -3.31 -8.94 -0.35
CA SER A 58 -3.92 -7.61 -0.43
C SER A 58 -2.98 -6.53 0.10
N GLN A 59 -1.70 -6.71 -0.12
CA GLN A 59 -0.71 -5.72 0.27
C GLN A 59 0.53 -5.86 -0.60
N ALA A 60 1.28 -4.79 -0.71
CA ALA A 60 2.50 -4.77 -1.50
C ALA A 60 3.50 -3.88 -0.79
N ARG A 61 4.78 -4.19 -0.94
CA ARG A 61 5.84 -3.42 -0.31
C ARG A 61 6.85 -3.04 -1.38
N PHE A 62 7.16 -1.76 -1.44
CA PHE A 62 8.10 -1.24 -2.43
C PHE A 62 9.32 -0.71 -1.70
N LEU A 63 10.48 -1.27 -1.98
CA LEU A 63 11.72 -0.84 -1.35
C LEU A 63 12.35 0.29 -2.15
N ARG A 64 13.37 0.92 -1.62
CA ARG A 64 14.01 2.05 -2.29
C ARG A 64 14.44 1.69 -3.71
N GLU A 65 14.91 0.48 -3.91
CA GLU A 65 15.37 0.05 -5.22
C GLU A 65 14.26 -0.04 -6.25
N HIS A 66 13.01 -0.02 -5.83
CA HIS A 66 11.90 -0.09 -6.76
C HIS A 66 11.45 1.31 -7.24
N PHE A 67 12.13 2.34 -6.79
CA PHE A 67 11.80 3.69 -7.23
C PHE A 67 12.89 4.20 -8.17
N VAL A 68 12.47 4.89 -9.24
CA VAL A 68 13.41 5.41 -10.21
C VAL A 68 14.22 6.56 -9.61
N GLU A 69 13.57 7.37 -8.79
CA GLU A 69 14.25 8.48 -8.17
C GLU A 69 14.63 8.16 -6.75
N ASP A 70 15.58 8.91 -6.18
CA ASP A 70 15.92 8.74 -4.80
C ASP A 70 14.73 9.18 -3.96
N VAL A 71 14.41 8.40 -2.95
CA VAL A 71 13.28 8.74 -2.08
C VAL A 71 13.80 8.86 -0.66
N PRO A 72 13.18 9.73 0.16
CA PRO A 72 13.64 9.98 1.52
C PRO A 72 13.15 8.99 2.57
N PHE A 73 12.55 7.90 2.15
CA PHE A 73 12.02 6.90 3.06
C PHE A 73 12.64 5.54 2.73
N ASP A 74 12.50 4.58 3.64
CA ASP A 74 13.10 3.27 3.47
C ASP A 74 12.25 2.36 2.61
N ARG A 75 10.93 2.46 2.75
CA ARG A 75 10.03 1.62 1.96
C ARG A 75 8.63 2.23 1.95
N MET A 76 7.84 1.82 0.99
CA MET A 76 6.45 2.22 0.90
C MET A 76 5.62 0.97 1.07
N GLU A 77 4.66 0.98 1.98
CA GLU A 77 3.77 -0.16 2.18
C GLU A 77 2.38 0.23 1.74
N VAL A 78 1.72 -0.63 0.99
CA VAL A 78 0.38 -0.40 0.48
C VAL A 78 -0.48 -1.57 0.93
N GLU A 79 -1.59 -1.26 1.56
CA GLU A 79 -2.48 -2.28 2.07
C GLU A 79 -3.90 -1.99 1.66
N PHE A 80 -4.66 -3.00 1.27
CA PHE A 80 -6.05 -2.82 0.89
C PHE A 80 -6.91 -2.81 2.15
N ILE A 81 -7.75 -1.80 2.25
CA ILE A 81 -8.66 -1.67 3.38
C ILE A 81 -10.06 -1.99 2.87
N ASP A 82 -10.67 -3.05 3.40
CA ASP A 82 -12.00 -3.44 3.00
C ASP A 82 -12.83 -3.59 4.26
N PRO A 83 -13.71 -2.65 4.52
CA PRO A 83 -14.50 -2.68 5.74
C PRO A 83 -15.33 -3.94 5.90
N ASP A 84 -15.80 -4.50 4.81
CA ASP A 84 -16.60 -5.68 4.89
C ASP A 84 -15.75 -6.89 5.27
N LYS A 85 -14.55 -6.96 4.78
CA LYS A 85 -13.72 -8.04 5.10
C LYS A 85 -13.21 -7.95 6.47
N LYS A 86 -12.99 -6.73 6.98
CA LYS A 86 -12.55 -6.53 8.26
C LYS A 86 -13.40 -7.24 9.23
N LYS A 87 -14.66 -7.28 9.07
CA LYS A 87 -15.45 -7.87 9.98
C LYS A 87 -15.17 -9.31 10.09
N LYS A 88 -14.83 -9.98 9.08
CA LYS A 88 -14.57 -11.30 9.14
C LYS A 88 -13.34 -11.61 9.80
N LYS A 89 -12.42 -10.83 9.71
CA LYS A 89 -11.21 -11.05 10.20
C LYS A 89 -11.11 -11.01 11.56
N GLU A 90 -11.94 -10.70 12.21
CA GLU A 90 -11.85 -10.60 13.49
C GLU A 90 -11.11 -11.59 14.08
N GLN A 91 -10.82 -12.46 13.61
CA GLN A 91 -10.09 -13.36 14.09
C GLN A 91 -8.90 -13.22 14.13
N PRO A 92 -8.34 -13.01 14.51
CA PRO A 92 -7.27 -12.69 14.39
C PRO A 92 -6.35 -13.29 14.43
N PHE A 93 -6.08 -13.15 14.07
CA PHE A 93 -5.13 -13.50 13.86
C PHE A 93 -4.43 -13.36 14.63
N GLY A 94 -4.83 -13.29 15.02
CA GLY A 94 -4.21 -13.23 15.58
C GLY A 94 -4.06 -13.76 16.26
N GLY A 95 -4.44 -14.08 16.35
CA GLY A 95 -4.25 -14.51 16.88
C GLY A 95 -3.61 -15.09 17.03
N TYR A 96 -3.37 -15.04 16.83
CA TYR A 96 -2.59 -15.42 16.84
C TYR A 96 -2.37 -15.44 17.44
#